data_280cb7da0aa7182e272bc97376ef522c
#
_entry.id   280cb7da0aa7182e272bc97376ef522c
#
_cell.length_a   1.000
_cell.length_b   1.000
_cell.length_c   1.000
_cell.angle_alpha   90.00
_cell.angle_beta   90.00
_cell.angle_gamma   90.00
#
_symmetry.space_group_name_H-M   'P 1'
#
loop_
_entity.id
_entity.type
_entity.pdbx_description
1 polymer ?
#
loop_
_entity_poly.entity_id
_entity_poly.type
_entity_poly.pdbx_seq_one_letter_code
_entity_poly.pdbx_strand_id
1 'polypeptide(L)'
;MTKRNYKNYYGRIWRNDRRIVYSPKTKLYMKLGYACINMTLQKAGGITTNRSMRQKTFNEKGLNYVSELALQNVRDLVTIVKWNEEMGIKLFRMSSDIFPWMTYYELNELPDYDKIANLLKGVGTLAAKYNQRLTFHPGHFNALG
;
A
#
# COMPACT_ATOMS: atom_id res chain seq x y z
N MET A 1 -25.71 -1.77 1.10
CA MET A 1 -24.48 -2.58 1.27
C MET A 1 -24.44 -3.09 2.69
N THR A 2 -24.67 -4.37 2.87
CA THR A 2 -24.80 -5.05 4.16
C THR A 2 -23.42 -5.10 4.87
N LYS A 3 -23.33 -4.52 6.05
CA LYS A 3 -22.17 -4.65 6.94
C LYS A 3 -21.99 -6.14 7.29
N ARG A 4 -21.09 -6.84 6.61
CA ARG A 4 -20.69 -8.18 7.01
C ARG A 4 -19.94 -8.10 8.31
N ASN A 5 -20.53 -8.66 9.37
CA ASN A 5 -19.91 -8.87 10.68
C ASN A 5 -18.73 -9.84 10.52
N TYR A 6 -17.51 -9.32 10.50
CA TYR A 6 -16.30 -10.11 10.62
C TYR A 6 -16.03 -10.45 12.11
N LYS A 7 -17.03 -11.08 12.76
CA LYS A 7 -16.84 -11.77 14.03
C LYS A 7 -16.19 -13.12 13.73
N ASN A 8 -15.08 -13.38 14.37
CA ASN A 8 -14.41 -14.66 14.54
C ASN A 8 -13.37 -15.08 13.50
N TYR A 9 -12.15 -14.54 13.61
CA TYR A 9 -10.96 -15.35 13.34
C TYR A 9 -9.90 -15.30 14.46
N TYR A 10 -10.00 -14.40 15.46
CA TYR A 10 -9.05 -14.30 16.58
C TYR A 10 -9.66 -13.96 17.93
N GLY A 11 -10.90 -14.31 18.20
CA GLY A 11 -11.47 -14.27 19.55
C GLY A 11 -11.39 -12.93 20.32
N ARG A 12 -11.16 -11.79 19.65
CA ARG A 12 -11.10 -10.47 20.27
C ARG A 12 -12.13 -9.54 19.68
N ILE A 13 -12.94 -8.97 20.56
CA ILE A 13 -13.96 -7.98 20.26
C ILE A 13 -13.28 -6.73 19.69
N TRP A 14 -13.57 -6.41 18.42
CA TRP A 14 -13.16 -5.18 17.81
C TRP A 14 -14.11 -4.07 18.27
N ARG A 15 -13.68 -3.27 19.25
CA ARG A 15 -14.35 -1.99 19.52
C ARG A 15 -13.84 -0.96 18.52
N ASN A 16 -14.73 -0.04 18.12
CA ASN A 16 -14.48 1.03 17.13
C ASN A 16 -13.43 2.08 17.59
N ASP A 17 -12.79 1.89 18.72
CA ASP A 17 -11.78 2.78 19.25
C ASP A 17 -10.39 2.25 18.97
N ARG A 18 -9.70 2.97 18.10
CA ARG A 18 -8.23 2.99 17.92
C ARG A 18 -7.55 1.70 18.35
N ARG A 19 -7.27 0.83 17.39
CA ARG A 19 -6.57 -0.45 17.61
C ARG A 19 -5.14 -0.21 18.09
N ILE A 20 -5.01 0.04 19.35
CA ILE A 20 -3.75 0.18 20.07
C ILE A 20 -3.56 -1.11 20.85
N VAL A 21 -2.55 -1.91 20.48
CA VAL A 21 -2.15 -3.04 21.33
C VAL A 21 -1.49 -2.46 22.56
N TYR A 22 -2.20 -2.53 23.69
CA TYR A 22 -1.70 -2.08 24.97
C TYR A 22 -0.78 -3.15 25.58
N SER A 23 0.47 -2.80 25.84
CA SER A 23 1.36 -3.61 26.66
C SER A 23 1.25 -3.13 28.12
N PRO A 24 0.70 -3.94 29.04
CA PRO A 24 0.55 -3.54 30.43
C PRO A 24 1.86 -3.25 31.16
N LYS A 25 2.99 -3.79 30.66
CA LYS A 25 4.31 -3.61 31.26
C LYS A 25 5.02 -2.31 30.89
N THR A 26 4.69 -1.70 29.73
CA THR A 26 5.46 -0.55 29.20
C THR A 26 4.63 0.68 28.92
N LYS A 27 3.29 0.64 29.03
CA LYS A 27 2.36 1.70 28.56
C LYS A 27 2.64 2.16 27.12
N LEU A 28 3.30 1.33 26.33
CA LEU A 28 3.64 1.63 24.93
C LEU A 28 2.45 1.34 24.03
N TYR A 29 1.98 2.37 23.36
CA TYR A 29 0.96 2.25 22.32
C TYR A 29 1.62 1.83 21.01
N MET A 30 1.42 0.58 20.59
CA MET A 30 1.92 0.10 19.32
C MET A 30 0.89 0.31 18.20
N LYS A 31 1.33 0.90 17.07
CA LYS A 31 0.51 1.01 15.87
C LYS A 31 0.52 -0.34 15.15
N LEU A 32 -0.65 -0.92 14.92
CA LEU A 32 -0.77 -2.11 14.07
C LEU A 32 -0.55 -1.74 12.61
N GLY A 33 0.13 -2.62 11.88
CA GLY A 33 0.38 -2.47 10.47
C GLY A 33 0.63 -3.81 9.78
N TYR A 34 0.77 -3.75 8.47
CA TYR A 34 1.12 -4.89 7.62
C TYR A 34 1.98 -4.44 6.44
N ALA A 35 2.52 -5.42 5.69
CA ALA A 35 3.41 -5.17 4.58
C ALA A 35 2.82 -5.65 3.25
N CYS A 36 3.14 -4.94 2.19
CA CYS A 36 3.01 -5.25 0.77
C CYS A 36 1.58 -5.49 0.28
N ILE A 37 0.85 -6.47 0.81
CA ILE A 37 -0.41 -6.93 0.23
C ILE A 37 -1.54 -6.83 1.25
N ASN A 38 -2.62 -6.16 0.87
CA ASN A 38 -3.89 -6.25 1.57
C ASN A 38 -4.70 -7.43 1.03
N MET A 39 -4.56 -8.58 1.67
CA MET A 39 -5.21 -9.82 1.24
C MET A 39 -6.73 -9.73 1.18
N THR A 40 -7.33 -8.92 2.02
CA THR A 40 -8.79 -8.72 2.05
C THR A 40 -9.26 -7.98 0.80
N LEU A 41 -8.64 -6.85 0.48
CA LEU A 41 -8.99 -6.04 -0.69
C LEU A 41 -8.60 -6.74 -1.99
N GLN A 42 -7.47 -7.44 -2.00
CA GLN A 42 -7.03 -8.19 -3.17
C GLN A 42 -8.04 -9.29 -3.54
N LYS A 43 -8.51 -10.07 -2.56
CA LYS A 43 -9.52 -11.13 -2.78
C LYS A 43 -10.89 -10.58 -3.13
N ALA A 44 -11.27 -9.43 -2.56
CA ALA A 44 -12.59 -8.84 -2.77
C ALA A 44 -12.73 -8.12 -4.12
N GLY A 45 -11.66 -7.55 -4.66
CA GLY A 45 -11.75 -6.72 -5.86
C GLY A 45 -10.42 -6.55 -6.62
N GLY A 46 -9.41 -7.39 -6.38
CA GLY A 46 -8.13 -7.31 -7.08
C GLY A 46 -7.30 -6.05 -6.76
N ILE A 47 -7.62 -5.34 -5.67
CA ILE A 47 -6.94 -4.12 -5.25
C ILE A 47 -5.58 -4.48 -4.66
N THR A 48 -4.51 -3.99 -5.29
CA THR A 48 -3.14 -4.28 -4.89
C THR A 48 -2.17 -3.20 -5.37
N THR A 49 -1.04 -3.04 -4.68
CA THR A 49 0.01 -2.08 -5.04
C THR A 49 1.28 -2.75 -5.58
N ASN A 50 1.21 -4.03 -5.89
CA ASN A 50 2.36 -4.81 -6.34
C ASN A 50 2.14 -5.47 -7.71
N ARG A 51 1.33 -4.86 -8.58
CA ARG A 51 1.26 -5.30 -9.98
C ARG A 51 2.62 -5.10 -10.62
N SER A 52 3.10 -6.14 -11.26
CA SER A 52 4.37 -6.12 -11.97
C SER A 52 4.27 -6.92 -13.27
N MET A 53 5.37 -7.05 -13.99
CA MET A 53 5.43 -7.80 -15.23
C MET A 53 6.73 -8.60 -15.33
N ARG A 54 6.78 -9.55 -16.23
CA ARG A 54 8.00 -10.28 -16.54
C ARG A 54 8.93 -9.44 -17.42
N GLN A 55 10.23 -9.70 -17.38
CA GLN A 55 11.23 -8.99 -18.20
C GLN A 55 10.91 -9.02 -19.71
N LYS A 56 10.42 -10.15 -20.22
CA LYS A 56 9.98 -10.26 -21.61
C LYS A 56 8.92 -9.20 -21.93
N THR A 57 7.90 -9.07 -21.09
CA THR A 57 6.82 -8.08 -21.28
C THR A 57 7.34 -6.64 -21.17
N PHE A 58 8.29 -6.39 -20.26
CA PHE A 58 8.94 -5.09 -20.15
C PHE A 58 9.68 -4.73 -21.44
N ASN A 59 10.45 -5.67 -22.00
CA ASN A 59 11.19 -5.46 -23.24
C ASN A 59 10.27 -5.24 -24.45
N GLU A 60 9.10 -5.89 -24.48
CA GLU A 60 8.13 -5.80 -25.57
C GLU A 60 7.27 -4.52 -25.50
N LYS A 61 6.82 -4.14 -24.29
CA LYS A 61 5.82 -3.06 -24.10
C LYS A 61 6.42 -1.76 -23.60
N GLY A 62 7.62 -1.78 -23.03
CA GLY A 62 8.36 -0.61 -22.58
C GLY A 62 7.66 0.19 -21.47
N LEU A 63 8.05 1.47 -21.38
CA LEU A 63 7.62 2.39 -20.32
C LEU A 63 6.12 2.71 -20.35
N ASN A 64 5.45 2.60 -21.47
CA ASN A 64 4.00 2.82 -21.56
C ASN A 64 3.24 1.86 -20.63
N TYR A 65 3.56 0.56 -20.70
CA TYR A 65 2.91 -0.44 -19.89
C TYR A 65 3.36 -0.38 -18.43
N VAL A 66 4.61 -0.01 -18.16
CA VAL A 66 5.09 0.31 -16.81
C VAL A 66 4.25 1.42 -16.19
N SER A 67 4.03 2.50 -16.94
CA SER A 67 3.24 3.66 -16.52
C SER A 67 1.81 3.28 -16.14
N GLU A 68 1.15 2.48 -16.99
CA GLU A 68 -0.20 1.98 -16.71
C GLU A 68 -0.27 1.20 -15.39
N LEU A 69 0.67 0.27 -15.17
CA LEU A 69 0.72 -0.54 -13.95
C LEU A 69 1.03 0.32 -12.72
N ALA A 70 2.00 1.23 -12.82
CA ALA A 70 2.37 2.14 -11.74
C ALA A 70 1.19 3.05 -11.38
N LEU A 71 0.50 3.63 -12.37
CA LEU A 71 -0.68 4.46 -12.15
C LEU A 71 -1.79 3.68 -11.44
N GLN A 72 -2.04 2.43 -11.86
CA GLN A 72 -3.04 1.59 -11.21
C GLN A 72 -2.64 1.21 -9.79
N ASN A 73 -1.37 0.88 -9.54
CA ASN A 73 -0.86 0.59 -8.20
C ASN A 73 -1.04 1.80 -7.26
N VAL A 74 -0.79 3.02 -7.75
CA VAL A 74 -0.96 4.24 -6.95
C VAL A 74 -2.44 4.56 -6.71
N ARG A 75 -3.33 4.32 -7.68
CA ARG A 75 -4.79 4.42 -7.46
C ARG A 75 -5.26 3.47 -6.37
N ASP A 76 -4.80 2.24 -6.41
CA ASP A 76 -5.16 1.24 -5.40
C ASP A 76 -4.58 1.58 -4.03
N LEU A 77 -3.41 2.24 -3.97
CA LEU A 77 -2.85 2.74 -2.72
C LEU A 77 -3.79 3.73 -2.01
N VAL A 78 -4.46 4.61 -2.77
CA VAL A 78 -5.50 5.52 -2.21
C VAL A 78 -6.61 4.72 -1.52
N THR A 79 -7.07 3.66 -2.17
CA THR A 79 -8.12 2.78 -1.63
C THR A 79 -7.65 2.04 -0.38
N ILE A 80 -6.41 1.53 -0.40
CA ILE A 80 -5.80 0.84 0.75
C ILE A 80 -5.67 1.79 1.95
N VAL A 81 -5.21 3.03 1.77
CA VAL A 81 -5.07 4.01 2.85
C VAL A 81 -6.42 4.35 3.48
N LYS A 82 -7.48 4.50 2.68
CA LYS A 82 -8.84 4.71 3.17
C LYS A 82 -9.36 3.52 3.97
N TRP A 83 -9.20 2.31 3.43
CA TRP A 83 -9.59 1.08 4.10
C TRP A 83 -8.82 0.86 5.42
N ASN A 84 -7.53 1.18 5.44
CA ASN A 84 -6.73 1.12 6.66
C ASN A 84 -7.29 2.03 7.76
N GLU A 85 -7.77 3.23 7.40
CA GLU A 85 -8.42 4.12 8.38
C GLU A 85 -9.69 3.50 8.96
N GLU A 86 -10.56 2.95 8.11
CA GLU A 86 -11.79 2.27 8.53
C GLU A 86 -11.50 1.08 9.45
N MET A 87 -10.40 0.37 9.20
CA MET A 87 -9.95 -0.78 9.99
C MET A 87 -9.08 -0.40 11.19
N GLY A 88 -8.76 0.87 11.41
CA GLY A 88 -7.90 1.34 12.50
C GLY A 88 -6.43 0.92 12.35
N ILE A 89 -5.99 0.58 11.14
CA ILE A 89 -4.60 0.23 10.83
C ILE A 89 -3.81 1.52 10.59
N LYS A 90 -2.69 1.69 11.27
CA LYS A 90 -1.93 2.96 11.26
C LYS A 90 -0.52 2.84 10.70
N LEU A 91 -0.12 1.66 10.23
CA LEU A 91 1.14 1.44 9.56
C LEU A 91 0.92 0.56 8.32
N PHE A 92 1.40 1.02 7.17
CA PHE A 92 1.45 0.22 5.95
C PHE A 92 2.84 0.32 5.32
N ARG A 93 3.47 -0.84 5.10
CA ARG A 93 4.75 -0.94 4.43
C ARG A 93 4.51 -1.33 2.98
N MET A 94 4.60 -0.35 2.08
CA MET A 94 4.35 -0.50 0.65
C MET A 94 5.37 -1.42 -0.01
N SER A 95 4.97 -2.15 -1.04
CA SER A 95 5.88 -2.93 -1.88
C SER A 95 6.78 -2.01 -2.71
N SER A 96 8.02 -2.42 -2.95
CA SER A 96 8.89 -1.80 -3.95
C SER A 96 8.32 -1.91 -5.37
N ASP A 97 7.48 -2.92 -5.63
CA ASP A 97 6.85 -3.15 -6.94
C ASP A 97 5.74 -2.14 -7.30
N ILE A 98 5.49 -1.15 -6.43
CA ILE A 98 4.57 -0.05 -6.76
C ILE A 98 4.99 0.65 -8.06
N PHE A 99 6.29 0.69 -8.32
CA PHE A 99 6.93 1.10 -9.57
C PHE A 99 7.69 -0.08 -10.17
N PRO A 100 7.06 -0.89 -11.03
CA PRO A 100 7.71 -2.06 -11.59
C PRO A 100 8.97 -1.71 -12.36
N TRP A 101 10.07 -2.46 -12.16
CA TRP A 101 11.33 -2.28 -12.90
C TRP A 101 11.99 -0.90 -12.73
N MET A 102 11.76 -0.20 -11.61
CA MET A 102 12.22 1.18 -11.37
C MET A 102 13.75 1.36 -11.48
N THR A 103 14.54 0.31 -11.42
CA THR A 103 15.99 0.37 -11.62
C THR A 103 16.41 0.63 -13.08
N TYR A 104 15.49 0.58 -14.02
CA TYR A 104 15.74 0.73 -15.46
C TYR A 104 15.25 2.04 -16.07
N TYR A 105 14.67 2.93 -15.26
CA TYR A 105 14.14 4.21 -15.73
C TYR A 105 14.04 5.20 -14.55
N GLU A 106 13.94 6.47 -14.89
CA GLU A 106 13.61 7.53 -13.93
C GLU A 106 12.09 7.76 -13.92
N LEU A 107 11.52 8.10 -12.76
CA LEU A 107 10.05 8.26 -12.62
C LEU A 107 9.46 9.29 -13.58
N ASN A 108 10.20 10.36 -13.91
CA ASN A 108 9.78 11.41 -14.83
C ASN A 108 9.74 10.97 -16.31
N GLU A 109 10.30 9.80 -16.63
CA GLU A 109 10.20 9.22 -17.96
C GLU A 109 8.88 8.49 -18.23
N LEU A 110 8.08 8.26 -17.16
CA LEU A 110 6.78 7.61 -17.29
C LEU A 110 5.76 8.56 -17.96
N PRO A 111 5.02 8.13 -18.99
CA PRO A 111 4.00 8.95 -19.64
C PRO A 111 2.94 9.54 -18.72
N ASP A 112 2.58 8.84 -17.64
CA ASP A 112 1.60 9.30 -16.65
C ASP A 112 2.24 9.91 -15.39
N TYR A 113 3.50 10.35 -15.46
CA TYR A 113 4.24 10.88 -14.31
C TYR A 113 3.45 11.92 -13.51
N ASP A 114 2.89 12.93 -14.16
CA ASP A 114 2.14 14.02 -13.50
C ASP A 114 0.92 13.48 -12.74
N LYS A 115 0.19 12.53 -13.33
CA LYS A 115 -0.96 11.89 -12.68
C LYS A 115 -0.52 11.08 -11.47
N ILE A 116 0.56 10.32 -11.62
CA ILE A 116 1.15 9.50 -10.54
C ILE A 116 1.62 10.41 -9.40
N ALA A 117 2.37 11.47 -9.69
CA ALA A 117 2.88 12.42 -8.72
C ALA A 117 1.75 13.11 -7.93
N ASN A 118 0.70 13.56 -8.63
CA ASN A 118 -0.46 14.19 -8.00
C ASN A 118 -1.22 13.22 -7.09
N LEU A 119 -1.40 11.97 -7.50
CA LEU A 119 -2.02 10.93 -6.68
C LEU A 119 -1.18 10.61 -5.45
N LEU A 120 0.15 10.48 -5.57
CA LEU A 120 1.05 10.24 -4.45
C LEU A 120 1.03 11.40 -3.44
N LYS A 121 1.01 12.64 -3.91
CA LYS A 121 0.83 13.82 -3.05
C LYS A 121 -0.49 13.74 -2.28
N GLY A 122 -1.58 13.35 -2.96
CA GLY A 122 -2.88 13.10 -2.34
C GLY A 122 -2.84 11.99 -1.30
N VAL A 123 -2.15 10.88 -1.59
CA VAL A 123 -1.94 9.77 -0.64
C VAL A 123 -1.18 10.26 0.60
N GLY A 124 -0.11 11.03 0.43
CA GLY A 124 0.65 11.60 1.54
C GLY A 124 -0.21 12.49 2.45
N THR A 125 -1.00 13.38 1.85
CA THR A 125 -1.95 14.24 2.58
C THR A 125 -2.99 13.40 3.34
N LEU A 126 -3.53 12.37 2.71
CA LEU A 126 -4.53 11.49 3.30
C LEU A 126 -3.94 10.67 4.45
N ALA A 127 -2.75 10.12 4.27
CA ALA A 127 -2.05 9.36 5.31
C ALA A 127 -1.73 10.25 6.53
N ALA A 128 -1.28 11.49 6.30
CA ALA A 128 -1.05 12.47 7.37
C ALA A 128 -2.35 12.77 8.14
N LYS A 129 -3.45 13.04 7.41
CA LYS A 129 -4.78 13.27 8.01
C LYS A 129 -5.23 12.11 8.90
N TYR A 130 -4.95 10.89 8.48
CA TYR A 130 -5.34 9.67 9.21
C TYR A 130 -4.29 9.21 10.24
N ASN A 131 -3.22 9.95 10.42
CA ASN A 131 -2.10 9.57 11.28
C ASN A 131 -1.57 8.15 10.95
N GLN A 132 -1.57 7.81 9.67
CA GLN A 132 -0.99 6.58 9.15
C GLN A 132 0.48 6.81 8.74
N ARG A 133 1.33 5.86 9.09
CA ARG A 133 2.72 5.82 8.61
C ARG A 133 2.81 4.92 7.40
N LEU A 134 3.29 5.49 6.29
CA LEU A 134 3.65 4.76 5.08
C LEU A 134 5.16 4.59 5.05
N THR A 135 5.63 3.39 4.73
CA THR A 135 7.05 3.07 4.54
C THR A 135 7.20 2.16 3.33
N PHE A 136 8.41 2.05 2.78
CA PHE A 136 8.70 1.12 1.71
C PHE A 136 9.29 -0.20 2.24
N HIS A 137 8.95 -1.28 1.57
CA HIS A 137 9.63 -2.56 1.68
C HIS A 137 10.73 -2.60 0.62
N PRO A 138 12.03 -2.55 0.98
CA PRO A 138 13.11 -2.61 0.00
C PRO A 138 13.07 -3.94 -0.74
N GLY A 139 13.37 -3.92 -2.04
CA GLY A 139 13.53 -5.13 -2.84
C GLY A 139 14.80 -5.89 -2.49
N HIS A 140 14.95 -7.10 -3.03
CA HIS A 140 16.05 -8.02 -2.71
C HIS A 140 17.45 -7.51 -3.10
N PHE A 141 17.54 -6.51 -3.97
CA PHE A 141 18.81 -5.99 -4.49
C PHE A 141 19.29 -4.68 -3.85
N ASN A 142 18.65 -4.24 -2.78
CA ASN A 142 19.14 -3.09 -2.03
C ASN A 142 20.25 -3.56 -1.08
N ALA A 143 21.49 -3.62 -1.57
CA ALA A 143 22.65 -3.74 -0.70
C ALA A 143 22.87 -2.38 -0.01
N LEU A 144 22.91 -2.40 1.32
CA LEU A 144 23.45 -1.29 2.09
C LEU A 144 24.98 -1.41 1.98
N GLY A 145 25.58 -0.54 1.17
CA GLY A 145 27.03 -0.39 1.11
C GLY A 145 27.60 0.29 2.34
#